data_d3c702d31002a97adf3ff9fd56679639
#
_entry.id   d3c702d31002a97adf3ff9fd56679639
#
_cell.length_a   1.000
_cell.length_b   1.000
_cell.length_c   1.000
_cell.angle_alpha   90.00
_cell.angle_beta   90.00
_cell.angle_gamma   90.00
#
_symmetry.space_group_name_H-M   'P 1'
#
loop_
_entity.id
_entity.type
_entity.pdbx_description
1 polymer ?
#
loop_
_entity_poly.entity_id
_entity_poly.type
_entity_poly.pdbx_seq_one_letter_code
_entity_poly.pdbx_strand_id
1 'polypeptide(L)'
;MKKTAKFLVKIVDHMVNFIALLLILMVMFLSCYMLWDSNQVYQAADAKNYEAYIPTEKHTKSFEELQKINPDIIGWIRINETNVNYPLLQAEDDDTYMNTDAEGKYSLSGSIFLHCANKPDFSDFNNMIYGHHMEKHIMFGDVGLFTDKEYFDEHPYGNLFFDGKDHGIEFYALIQADAYNERLFSVSSEEPEAKQAYLQEISDNALYKRNFELTENDHLVLLITCTSEMTNGRNILVGRLTDQVYPEKEKAKNLGTGIDEFKEMMIQVPAIYWILLLIIVLLIVDRKMKKGKKKHENP
;
A
#
# COMPACT_ATOMS: atom_id res chain seq x y z
N MET A 1 -26.84 58.70 19.79
CA MET A 1 -26.27 57.47 20.46
C MET A 1 -26.82 56.14 19.95
N LYS A 2 -28.14 55.87 19.83
CA LYS A 2 -28.69 54.56 19.38
C LYS A 2 -28.34 54.19 17.93
N LYS A 3 -28.17 55.13 17.00
CA LYS A 3 -27.81 54.85 15.58
C LYS A 3 -26.30 54.46 15.44
N THR A 4 -25.42 55.11 16.19
CA THR A 4 -23.97 54.82 16.20
C THR A 4 -23.68 53.43 16.78
N ALA A 5 -24.35 53.04 17.87
CA ALA A 5 -24.22 51.70 18.46
C ALA A 5 -24.69 50.60 17.49
N LYS A 6 -25.80 50.76 16.78
CA LYS A 6 -26.26 49.81 15.75
C LYS A 6 -25.29 49.72 14.57
N PHE A 7 -24.64 50.77 14.19
CA PHE A 7 -23.62 50.76 13.12
C PHE A 7 -22.36 50.01 13.55
N LEU A 8 -21.87 50.25 14.78
CA LEU A 8 -20.72 49.49 15.32
C LEU A 8 -20.98 47.98 15.43
N VAL A 9 -22.17 47.59 15.91
CA VAL A 9 -22.56 46.17 15.98
C VAL A 9 -22.55 45.52 14.59
N LYS A 10 -23.07 46.21 13.54
CA LYS A 10 -23.00 45.68 12.16
C LYS A 10 -21.58 45.53 11.65
N ILE A 11 -20.67 46.44 12.00
CA ILE A 11 -19.24 46.31 11.60
C ILE A 11 -18.60 45.10 12.29
N VAL A 12 -18.82 44.90 13.58
CA VAL A 12 -18.31 43.80 14.36
C VAL A 12 -18.87 42.47 13.79
N ASP A 13 -20.16 42.36 13.50
CA ASP A 13 -20.77 41.19 12.86
C ASP A 13 -20.14 40.87 11.52
N HIS A 14 -19.88 41.85 10.68
CA HIS A 14 -19.23 41.64 9.40
C HIS A 14 -17.76 41.18 9.57
N MET A 15 -17.04 41.77 10.54
CA MET A 15 -15.66 41.35 10.85
C MET A 15 -15.62 39.89 11.37
N VAL A 16 -16.51 39.52 12.30
CA VAL A 16 -16.60 38.18 12.86
C VAL A 16 -16.93 37.19 11.75
N ASN A 17 -17.94 37.47 10.91
CA ASN A 17 -18.30 36.61 9.79
C ASN A 17 -17.17 36.49 8.76
N PHE A 18 -16.42 37.54 8.50
CA PHE A 18 -15.27 37.53 7.60
C PHE A 18 -14.12 36.69 8.16
N ILE A 19 -13.81 36.84 9.46
CA ILE A 19 -12.79 36.02 10.13
C ILE A 19 -13.19 34.55 10.15
N ALA A 20 -14.46 34.26 10.48
CA ALA A 20 -14.96 32.89 10.46
C ALA A 20 -14.86 32.26 9.04
N LEU A 21 -15.19 33.02 7.99
CA LEU A 21 -15.03 32.59 6.62
C LEU A 21 -13.56 32.29 6.27
N LEU A 22 -12.63 33.17 6.68
CA LEU A 22 -11.20 32.95 6.44
C LEU A 22 -10.68 31.70 7.14
N LEU A 23 -11.13 31.45 8.39
CA LEU A 23 -10.75 30.24 9.13
C LEU A 23 -11.27 28.97 8.44
N ILE A 24 -12.52 28.96 7.97
CA ILE A 24 -13.09 27.84 7.23
C ILE A 24 -12.32 27.59 5.92
N LEU A 25 -12.00 28.65 5.18
CA LEU A 25 -11.21 28.54 3.94
C LEU A 25 -9.79 28.03 4.22
N MET A 26 -9.16 28.44 5.30
CA MET A 26 -7.85 27.97 5.72
C MET A 26 -7.87 26.47 6.06
N VAL A 27 -8.84 26.03 6.88
CA VAL A 27 -9.01 24.60 7.21
C VAL A 27 -9.23 23.76 5.96
N MET A 28 -10.11 24.25 5.06
CA MET A 28 -10.37 23.59 3.79
C MET A 28 -9.13 23.47 2.92
N PHE A 29 -8.35 24.54 2.81
CA PHE A 29 -7.10 24.54 2.05
C PHE A 29 -6.09 23.52 2.62
N LEU A 30 -5.93 23.51 3.95
CA LEU A 30 -5.05 22.55 4.62
C LEU A 30 -5.52 21.11 4.40
N SER A 31 -6.83 20.86 4.48
CA SER A 31 -7.39 19.53 4.23
C SER A 31 -7.16 19.06 2.78
N CYS A 32 -7.38 19.94 1.81
CA CYS A 32 -7.10 19.63 0.40
C CYS A 32 -5.61 19.38 0.16
N TYR A 33 -4.74 20.15 0.81
CA TYR A 33 -3.30 19.97 0.71
C TYR A 33 -2.87 18.61 1.29
N MET A 34 -3.37 18.23 2.48
CA MET A 34 -3.07 16.93 3.09
C MET A 34 -3.54 15.76 2.22
N LEU A 35 -4.74 15.85 1.62
CA LEU A 35 -5.24 14.83 0.71
C LEU A 35 -4.38 14.71 -0.55
N TRP A 36 -3.94 15.84 -1.10
CA TRP A 36 -3.05 15.85 -2.26
C TRP A 36 -1.68 15.26 -1.93
N ASP A 37 -1.09 15.64 -0.81
CA ASP A 37 0.21 15.13 -0.34
C ASP A 37 0.15 13.62 -0.09
N SER A 38 -0.88 13.15 0.62
CA SER A 38 -1.12 11.72 0.83
C SER A 38 -1.25 10.97 -0.50
N ASN A 39 -1.97 11.52 -1.48
CA ASN A 39 -2.12 10.88 -2.78
C ASN A 39 -0.80 10.77 -3.56
N GLN A 40 0.13 11.72 -3.39
CA GLN A 40 1.48 11.63 -4.01
C GLN A 40 2.25 10.42 -3.48
N VAL A 41 2.15 10.13 -2.17
CA VAL A 41 2.79 8.94 -1.56
C VAL A 41 2.25 7.65 -2.19
N TYR A 42 0.92 7.53 -2.33
CA TYR A 42 0.30 6.37 -2.96
C TYR A 42 0.70 6.22 -4.44
N GLN A 43 0.73 7.30 -5.19
CA GLN A 43 1.14 7.25 -6.60
C GLN A 43 2.60 6.87 -6.77
N ALA A 44 3.49 7.35 -5.90
CA ALA A 44 4.90 7.00 -5.93
C ALA A 44 5.14 5.51 -5.63
N ALA A 45 4.28 4.90 -4.81
CA ALA A 45 4.36 3.50 -4.40
C ALA A 45 3.63 2.51 -5.34
N ASP A 46 2.93 2.99 -6.38
CA ASP A 46 2.15 2.13 -7.28
C ASP A 46 3.06 1.19 -8.07
N ALA A 47 2.73 -0.11 -8.08
CA ALA A 47 3.44 -1.14 -8.84
C ALA A 47 3.55 -0.82 -10.34
N LYS A 48 2.62 -0.05 -10.88
CA LYS A 48 2.64 0.41 -12.29
C LYS A 48 3.89 1.20 -12.65
N ASN A 49 4.52 1.87 -11.68
CA ASN A 49 5.77 2.60 -11.92
C ASN A 49 6.92 1.67 -12.34
N TYR A 50 6.82 0.39 -12.00
CA TYR A 50 7.82 -0.62 -12.28
C TYR A 50 7.42 -1.58 -13.42
N GLU A 51 6.24 -1.41 -14.04
CA GLU A 51 5.70 -2.32 -15.06
C GLU A 51 6.67 -2.58 -16.23
N ALA A 52 7.44 -1.54 -16.63
CA ALA A 52 8.43 -1.64 -17.70
C ALA A 52 9.61 -2.55 -17.37
N TYR A 53 9.83 -2.84 -16.08
CA TYR A 53 10.97 -3.61 -15.58
C TYR A 53 10.61 -5.04 -15.18
N ILE A 54 9.35 -5.45 -15.33
CA ILE A 54 8.91 -6.81 -14.97
C ILE A 54 9.74 -7.85 -15.72
N PRO A 55 10.47 -8.72 -15.02
CA PRO A 55 11.24 -9.78 -15.67
C PRO A 55 10.31 -10.77 -16.32
N THR A 56 10.55 -11.07 -17.59
CA THR A 56 9.88 -12.12 -18.33
C THR A 56 10.94 -12.87 -19.13
N GLU A 57 10.71 -14.12 -19.45
CA GLU A 57 11.64 -14.92 -20.26
C GLU A 57 12.03 -14.22 -21.59
N LYS A 58 11.18 -13.27 -22.07
CA LYS A 58 11.39 -12.54 -23.33
C LYS A 58 12.00 -11.13 -23.12
N HIS A 59 11.98 -10.57 -21.91
CA HIS A 59 12.33 -9.16 -21.63
C HIS A 59 13.20 -8.98 -20.38
N THR A 60 14.24 -9.79 -20.23
CA THR A 60 15.20 -9.66 -19.10
C THR A 60 16.00 -8.35 -19.13
N LYS A 61 16.11 -7.70 -20.29
CA LYS A 61 16.91 -6.46 -20.40
C LYS A 61 16.39 -5.31 -19.52
N SER A 62 15.08 -5.16 -19.40
CA SER A 62 14.49 -4.10 -18.58
C SER A 62 14.76 -4.30 -17.09
N PHE A 63 14.75 -5.55 -16.61
CA PHE A 63 15.09 -5.88 -15.23
C PHE A 63 16.57 -5.58 -14.93
N GLU A 64 17.49 -5.95 -15.83
CA GLU A 64 18.91 -5.61 -15.72
C GLU A 64 19.16 -4.09 -15.72
N GLU A 65 18.32 -3.30 -16.41
CA GLU A 65 18.42 -1.84 -16.38
C GLU A 65 18.04 -1.30 -15.00
N LEU A 66 17.01 -1.85 -14.36
CA LEU A 66 16.64 -1.47 -13.01
C LEU A 66 17.72 -1.87 -11.99
N GLN A 67 18.34 -3.04 -12.15
CA GLN A 67 19.49 -3.47 -11.32
C GLN A 67 20.72 -2.56 -11.48
N LYS A 68 20.90 -1.90 -12.63
CA LYS A 68 21.97 -0.91 -12.79
C LYS A 68 21.66 0.40 -12.05
N ILE A 69 20.39 0.74 -11.87
CA ILE A 69 19.96 1.90 -11.06
C ILE A 69 20.16 1.58 -9.57
N ASN A 70 19.73 0.40 -9.14
CA ASN A 70 19.89 -0.06 -7.77
C ASN A 70 20.39 -1.53 -7.74
N PRO A 71 21.66 -1.76 -7.42
CA PRO A 71 22.23 -3.12 -7.36
C PRO A 71 21.64 -4.03 -6.28
N ASP A 72 20.96 -3.46 -5.28
CA ASP A 72 20.32 -4.20 -4.20
C ASP A 72 19.04 -4.93 -4.64
N ILE A 73 18.60 -4.75 -5.90
CA ILE A 73 17.49 -5.48 -6.46
C ILE A 73 17.93 -6.91 -6.78
N ILE A 74 17.45 -7.86 -5.99
CA ILE A 74 17.79 -9.28 -6.06
C ILE A 74 16.75 -10.10 -6.84
N GLY A 75 15.53 -9.58 -7.04
CA GLY A 75 14.46 -10.35 -7.64
C GLY A 75 13.18 -9.55 -7.88
N TRP A 76 12.10 -10.29 -8.06
CA TRP A 76 10.75 -9.75 -8.28
C TRP A 76 9.69 -10.65 -7.64
N ILE A 77 8.75 -10.06 -6.89
CA ILE A 77 7.67 -10.79 -6.24
C ILE A 77 6.31 -10.47 -6.86
N ARG A 78 5.50 -11.50 -7.08
CA ARG A 78 4.10 -11.37 -7.54
C ARG A 78 3.21 -12.28 -6.72
N ILE A 79 2.05 -11.78 -6.31
CA ILE A 79 0.94 -12.60 -5.82
C ILE A 79 -0.13 -12.59 -6.91
N ASN A 80 -0.47 -13.75 -7.45
CA ASN A 80 -1.37 -13.87 -8.58
C ASN A 80 -2.75 -13.27 -8.26
N GLU A 81 -3.32 -12.56 -9.23
CA GLU A 81 -4.66 -11.93 -9.16
C GLU A 81 -4.77 -10.78 -8.12
N THR A 82 -3.64 -10.33 -7.55
CA THR A 82 -3.56 -9.18 -6.64
C THR A 82 -2.81 -8.00 -7.27
N ASN A 83 -2.59 -6.93 -6.51
CA ASN A 83 -1.75 -5.80 -6.94
C ASN A 83 -0.29 -5.92 -6.45
N VAL A 84 0.06 -6.99 -5.76
CA VAL A 84 1.46 -7.25 -5.37
C VAL A 84 2.26 -7.71 -6.58
N ASN A 85 3.02 -6.79 -7.17
CA ASN A 85 3.84 -7.01 -8.35
C ASN A 85 5.02 -6.00 -8.34
N TYR A 86 6.06 -6.32 -7.58
CA TYR A 86 7.12 -5.37 -7.22
C TYR A 86 8.51 -5.95 -7.35
N PRO A 87 9.54 -5.09 -7.60
CA PRO A 87 10.93 -5.49 -7.39
C PRO A 87 11.16 -5.89 -5.94
N LEU A 88 12.02 -6.88 -5.74
CA LEU A 88 12.44 -7.37 -4.44
C LEU A 88 13.90 -6.97 -4.20
N LEU A 89 14.15 -6.34 -3.06
CA LEU A 89 15.44 -5.79 -2.70
C LEU A 89 16.04 -6.49 -1.48
N GLN A 90 17.34 -6.30 -1.26
CA GLN A 90 17.99 -6.69 -0.01
C GLN A 90 19.15 -5.73 0.28
N ALA A 91 19.25 -5.24 1.51
CA ALA A 91 20.37 -4.44 2.00
C ALA A 91 21.14 -5.18 3.11
N GLU A 92 22.18 -4.53 3.64
CA GLU A 92 22.95 -5.03 4.79
C GLU A 92 22.14 -4.98 6.11
N ASP A 93 21.03 -4.23 6.16
CA ASP A 93 20.10 -4.10 7.29
C ASP A 93 18.64 -4.06 6.83
N ASP A 94 17.71 -4.22 7.76
CA ASP A 94 16.27 -4.18 7.47
C ASP A 94 15.68 -2.75 7.50
N ASP A 95 16.44 -1.74 7.92
CA ASP A 95 15.97 -0.36 8.07
C ASP A 95 16.05 0.41 6.75
N THR A 96 17.03 0.10 5.90
CA THR A 96 17.31 0.81 4.65
C THR A 96 16.06 0.92 3.76
N TYR A 97 15.39 -0.21 3.49
CA TYR A 97 14.23 -0.25 2.59
C TYR A 97 12.89 -0.02 3.28
N MET A 98 12.88 0.30 4.56
CA MET A 98 11.65 0.80 5.22
C MET A 98 11.24 2.18 4.72
N ASN A 99 12.21 3.00 4.26
CA ASN A 99 11.96 4.38 3.81
C ASN A 99 12.71 4.73 2.51
N THR A 100 13.05 3.73 1.68
CA THR A 100 13.75 3.91 0.41
C THR A 100 13.03 3.13 -0.68
N ASP A 101 12.77 3.77 -1.83
CA ASP A 101 12.15 3.11 -2.98
C ASP A 101 13.15 2.24 -3.76
N ALA A 102 12.65 1.51 -4.75
CA ALA A 102 13.48 0.62 -5.54
C ALA A 102 14.52 1.33 -6.42
N GLU A 103 14.42 2.64 -6.61
CA GLU A 103 15.44 3.45 -7.29
C GLU A 103 16.49 4.03 -6.33
N GLY A 104 16.39 3.74 -5.02
CA GLY A 104 17.31 4.24 -4.00
C GLY A 104 16.97 5.65 -3.49
N LYS A 105 15.75 6.17 -3.74
CA LYS A 105 15.30 7.48 -3.29
C LYS A 105 14.47 7.35 -2.01
N TYR A 106 14.49 8.39 -1.17
CA TYR A 106 13.63 8.44 0.01
C TYR A 106 12.14 8.33 -0.37
N SER A 107 11.44 7.42 0.27
CA SER A 107 10.02 7.15 0.07
C SER A 107 9.37 6.71 1.38
N LEU A 108 8.25 7.32 1.76
CA LEU A 108 7.48 6.90 2.93
C LEU A 108 6.85 5.51 2.80
N SER A 109 6.70 5.02 1.57
CA SER A 109 6.20 3.67 1.27
C SER A 109 7.29 2.60 1.35
N GLY A 110 8.56 2.98 1.41
CA GLY A 110 9.67 2.05 1.35
C GLY A 110 9.65 1.18 0.08
N SER A 111 10.18 -0.01 0.22
CA SER A 111 10.19 -1.07 -0.81
C SER A 111 9.78 -2.41 -0.21
N ILE A 112 9.62 -3.42 -1.06
CA ILE A 112 9.52 -4.82 -0.63
C ILE A 112 10.92 -5.40 -0.59
N PHE A 113 11.32 -5.95 0.55
CA PHE A 113 12.70 -6.39 0.75
C PHE A 113 12.80 -7.72 1.51
N LEU A 114 13.84 -8.49 1.19
CA LEU A 114 14.23 -9.71 1.89
C LEU A 114 14.99 -9.34 3.16
N HIS A 115 14.71 -10.03 4.27
CA HIS A 115 15.43 -9.87 5.53
C HIS A 115 16.96 -9.96 5.34
N CYS A 116 17.70 -9.05 5.95
CA CYS A 116 19.14 -8.90 5.74
C CYS A 116 19.96 -10.16 6.09
N ALA A 117 19.49 -10.98 7.03
CA ALA A 117 20.16 -12.23 7.40
C ALA A 117 19.82 -13.42 6.48
N ASN A 118 18.85 -13.29 5.57
CA ASN A 118 18.55 -14.33 4.58
C ASN A 118 19.53 -14.29 3.41
N LYS A 119 19.74 -15.44 2.78
CA LYS A 119 20.53 -15.54 1.55
C LYS A 119 19.69 -15.09 0.34
N PRO A 120 20.27 -14.28 -0.57
CA PRO A 120 19.54 -13.76 -1.73
C PRO A 120 19.16 -14.81 -2.78
N ASP A 121 19.69 -16.03 -2.67
CA ASP A 121 19.37 -17.18 -3.52
C ASP A 121 18.19 -18.01 -2.97
N PHE A 122 17.54 -17.57 -1.89
CA PHE A 122 16.41 -18.24 -1.24
C PHE A 122 16.69 -19.68 -0.80
N SER A 123 17.96 -20.03 -0.59
CA SER A 123 18.38 -21.37 -0.15
C SER A 123 18.17 -21.62 1.35
N ASP A 124 17.80 -20.61 2.13
CA ASP A 124 17.43 -20.78 3.53
C ASP A 124 16.11 -21.54 3.68
N PHE A 125 15.92 -22.18 4.83
CA PHE A 125 14.67 -22.88 5.10
C PHE A 125 13.45 -21.91 5.14
N ASN A 126 13.62 -20.73 5.75
CA ASN A 126 12.59 -19.69 5.78
C ASN A 126 13.17 -18.36 5.30
N ASN A 127 12.52 -17.76 4.31
CA ASN A 127 12.91 -16.53 3.66
C ASN A 127 11.83 -15.46 3.97
N MET A 128 12.21 -14.44 4.72
CA MET A 128 11.31 -13.41 5.22
C MET A 128 11.32 -12.18 4.31
N ILE A 129 10.19 -11.87 3.70
CA ILE A 129 10.02 -10.72 2.83
C ILE A 129 9.09 -9.72 3.51
N TYR A 130 9.57 -8.51 3.70
CA TYR A 130 8.86 -7.42 4.36
C TYR A 130 8.30 -6.43 3.34
N GLY A 131 7.15 -5.85 3.66
CA GLY A 131 6.55 -4.76 2.92
C GLY A 131 5.53 -4.01 3.77
N HIS A 132 5.43 -2.70 3.56
CA HIS A 132 4.45 -1.89 4.27
C HIS A 132 3.01 -2.31 3.94
N HIS A 133 2.16 -2.32 4.97
CA HIS A 133 0.71 -2.33 4.75
C HIS A 133 0.27 -0.92 4.35
N MET A 134 -0.22 -0.77 3.13
CA MET A 134 -0.76 0.48 2.63
C MET A 134 -2.19 0.28 2.13
N GLU A 135 -3.03 1.30 2.34
CA GLU A 135 -4.36 1.33 1.74
C GLU A 135 -4.28 1.35 0.20
N LYS A 136 -5.42 1.22 -0.46
CA LYS A 136 -5.55 1.24 -1.93
C LYS A 136 -4.78 0.11 -2.62
N HIS A 137 -4.59 -1.02 -1.96
CA HIS A 137 -3.96 -2.21 -2.54
C HIS A 137 -2.50 -1.99 -3.01
N ILE A 138 -1.75 -1.17 -2.30
CA ILE A 138 -0.37 -0.81 -2.62
C ILE A 138 0.58 -1.52 -1.67
N MET A 139 1.79 -1.81 -2.13
CA MET A 139 2.80 -2.59 -1.44
C MET A 139 2.22 -3.95 -0.96
N PHE A 140 2.32 -4.29 0.32
CA PHE A 140 1.68 -5.47 0.92
C PHE A 140 0.27 -5.20 1.49
N GLY A 141 -0.41 -4.16 1.01
CA GLY A 141 -1.81 -3.91 1.38
C GLY A 141 -2.72 -5.10 1.11
N ASP A 142 -2.53 -5.79 -0.03
CA ASP A 142 -3.33 -6.98 -0.38
C ASP A 142 -3.03 -8.20 0.50
N VAL A 143 -1.85 -8.28 1.14
CA VAL A 143 -1.56 -9.35 2.12
C VAL A 143 -2.52 -9.27 3.31
N GLY A 144 -2.96 -8.08 3.68
CA GLY A 144 -3.98 -7.88 4.71
C GLY A 144 -5.35 -8.49 4.36
N LEU A 145 -5.69 -8.57 3.07
CA LEU A 145 -6.98 -9.14 2.60
C LEU A 145 -7.07 -10.65 2.81
N PHE A 146 -5.94 -11.34 2.95
CA PHE A 146 -5.92 -12.78 3.24
C PHE A 146 -6.49 -13.13 4.62
N THR A 147 -6.80 -12.15 5.47
CA THR A 147 -7.58 -12.34 6.70
C THR A 147 -9.03 -12.73 6.41
N ASP A 148 -9.53 -12.43 5.21
CA ASP A 148 -10.78 -12.97 4.70
C ASP A 148 -10.56 -14.39 4.17
N LYS A 149 -11.38 -15.35 4.63
CA LYS A 149 -11.22 -16.77 4.28
C LYS A 149 -11.47 -17.05 2.80
N GLU A 150 -12.44 -16.37 2.19
CA GLU A 150 -12.78 -16.51 0.77
C GLU A 150 -11.63 -15.98 -0.08
N TYR A 151 -11.12 -14.80 0.26
CA TYR A 151 -9.95 -14.22 -0.41
C TYR A 151 -8.71 -15.12 -0.28
N PHE A 152 -8.45 -15.67 0.91
CA PHE A 152 -7.36 -16.64 1.11
C PHE A 152 -7.53 -17.85 0.18
N ASP A 153 -8.73 -18.43 0.09
CA ASP A 153 -8.99 -19.63 -0.74
C ASP A 153 -8.85 -19.37 -2.24
N GLU A 154 -9.24 -18.16 -2.71
CA GLU A 154 -9.19 -17.80 -4.13
C GLU A 154 -7.78 -17.45 -4.62
N HIS A 155 -6.85 -17.05 -3.73
CA HIS A 155 -5.49 -16.62 -4.09
C HIS A 155 -4.41 -17.59 -3.58
N PRO A 156 -4.34 -18.83 -4.14
CA PRO A 156 -3.43 -19.86 -3.64
C PRO A 156 -1.97 -19.71 -4.10
N TYR A 157 -1.68 -18.86 -5.08
CA TYR A 157 -0.40 -18.88 -5.77
C TYR A 157 0.24 -17.49 -5.91
N GLY A 158 1.55 -17.51 -5.98
CA GLY A 158 2.38 -16.38 -6.36
C GLY A 158 3.58 -16.85 -7.17
N ASN A 159 4.44 -15.92 -7.58
CA ASN A 159 5.69 -16.22 -8.26
C ASN A 159 6.79 -15.31 -7.73
N LEU A 160 7.99 -15.84 -7.68
CA LEU A 160 9.20 -15.15 -7.27
C LEU A 160 10.26 -15.32 -8.37
N PHE A 161 10.70 -14.21 -8.95
CA PHE A 161 11.80 -14.22 -9.91
C PHE A 161 13.10 -13.93 -9.19
N PHE A 162 14.05 -14.82 -9.29
CA PHE A 162 15.45 -14.66 -8.83
C PHE A 162 16.34 -15.63 -9.59
N ASP A 163 17.66 -15.41 -9.57
CA ASP A 163 18.63 -16.21 -10.31
C ASP A 163 18.27 -16.41 -11.80
N GLY A 164 17.67 -15.38 -12.41
CA GLY A 164 17.33 -15.33 -13.82
C GLY A 164 16.11 -16.14 -14.26
N LYS A 165 15.33 -16.72 -13.35
CA LYS A 165 14.12 -17.50 -13.66
C LYS A 165 12.99 -17.28 -12.66
N ASP A 166 11.77 -17.54 -13.11
CA ASP A 166 10.59 -17.58 -12.23
C ASP A 166 10.53 -18.89 -11.44
N HIS A 167 10.14 -18.78 -10.17
CA HIS A 167 9.78 -19.86 -9.28
C HIS A 167 8.35 -19.64 -8.80
N GLY A 168 7.57 -20.71 -8.61
CA GLY A 168 6.23 -20.58 -8.03
C GLY A 168 6.27 -20.48 -6.52
N ILE A 169 5.27 -19.82 -5.96
CA ILE A 169 4.95 -19.85 -4.54
C ILE A 169 3.58 -20.49 -4.39
N GLU A 170 3.50 -21.54 -3.58
CA GLU A 170 2.23 -22.14 -3.17
C GLU A 170 1.93 -21.74 -1.74
N PHE A 171 0.95 -20.86 -1.54
CA PHE A 171 0.62 -20.35 -0.22
C PHE A 171 -0.04 -21.43 0.64
N TYR A 172 0.48 -21.61 1.83
CA TYR A 172 0.05 -22.62 2.80
C TYR A 172 -0.86 -22.07 3.89
N ALA A 173 -0.45 -20.99 4.54
CA ALA A 173 -1.14 -20.47 5.71
C ALA A 173 -1.11 -18.94 5.77
N LEU A 174 -2.12 -18.38 6.44
CA LEU A 174 -2.05 -17.02 6.96
C LEU A 174 -1.90 -17.08 8.47
N ILE A 175 -0.94 -16.35 9.01
CA ILE A 175 -0.65 -16.20 10.43
C ILE A 175 -0.91 -14.75 10.84
N GLN A 176 -1.50 -14.58 12.04
CA GLN A 176 -1.49 -13.29 12.72
C GLN A 176 -0.63 -13.43 13.98
N ALA A 177 0.48 -12.71 14.05
CA ALA A 177 1.43 -12.83 15.14
C ALA A 177 1.82 -11.45 15.70
N ASP A 178 2.24 -11.44 16.97
CA ASP A 178 2.92 -10.30 17.57
C ASP A 178 4.35 -10.20 17.01
N ALA A 179 4.80 -8.98 16.68
CA ALA A 179 6.15 -8.71 16.16
C ALA A 179 7.29 -9.16 17.10
N TYR A 180 7.00 -9.40 18.37
CA TYR A 180 7.94 -9.93 19.36
C TYR A 180 8.04 -11.46 19.39
N ASN A 181 7.36 -12.18 18.49
CA ASN A 181 7.53 -13.63 18.36
C ASN A 181 8.86 -13.95 17.67
N GLU A 182 9.94 -13.99 18.46
CA GLU A 182 11.31 -14.19 17.97
C GLU A 182 11.46 -15.44 17.10
N ARG A 183 10.66 -16.48 17.30
CA ARG A 183 10.77 -17.71 16.49
C ARG A 183 10.29 -17.49 15.06
N LEU A 184 9.17 -16.79 14.87
CA LEU A 184 8.63 -16.51 13.53
C LEU A 184 9.46 -15.49 12.76
N PHE A 185 10.15 -14.57 13.46
CA PHE A 185 10.92 -13.48 12.87
C PHE A 185 12.44 -13.68 12.93
N SER A 186 12.91 -14.93 13.01
CA SER A 186 14.31 -15.27 12.89
C SER A 186 14.55 -16.29 11.79
N VAL A 187 15.71 -16.21 11.14
CA VAL A 187 16.13 -17.25 10.19
C VAL A 187 16.34 -18.55 10.98
N SER A 188 15.62 -19.60 10.57
CA SER A 188 15.72 -20.92 11.23
C SER A 188 17.08 -21.55 10.94
N SER A 189 17.60 -22.27 11.94
CA SER A 189 18.79 -23.08 11.71
C SER A 189 18.49 -24.27 10.77
N GLU A 190 19.52 -24.82 10.15
CA GLU A 190 19.39 -25.97 9.24
C GLU A 190 19.14 -27.31 9.97
N GLU A 191 19.16 -27.31 11.31
CA GLU A 191 18.94 -28.50 12.12
C GLU A 191 17.49 -28.99 12.00
N PRO A 192 17.24 -30.29 11.75
CA PRO A 192 15.88 -30.83 11.55
C PRO A 192 14.91 -30.49 12.68
N GLU A 193 15.36 -30.55 13.94
CA GLU A 193 14.54 -30.23 15.10
C GLU A 193 14.09 -28.76 15.11
N ALA A 194 14.95 -27.84 14.66
CA ALA A 194 14.63 -26.43 14.57
C ALA A 194 13.61 -26.18 13.46
N LYS A 195 13.78 -26.83 12.29
CA LYS A 195 12.82 -26.77 11.18
C LYS A 195 11.45 -27.31 11.59
N GLN A 196 11.40 -28.46 12.25
CA GLN A 196 10.14 -29.02 12.78
C GLN A 196 9.48 -28.08 13.78
N ALA A 197 10.24 -27.51 14.72
CA ALA A 197 9.71 -26.56 15.68
C ALA A 197 9.16 -25.28 14.98
N TYR A 198 9.78 -24.84 13.91
CA TYR A 198 9.31 -23.71 13.11
C TYR A 198 8.02 -24.04 12.37
N LEU A 199 7.91 -25.22 11.74
CA LEU A 199 6.68 -25.70 11.09
C LEU A 199 5.54 -25.85 12.09
N GLN A 200 5.82 -26.31 13.30
CA GLN A 200 4.82 -26.40 14.37
C GLN A 200 4.34 -25.00 14.78
N GLU A 201 5.26 -24.03 14.93
CA GLU A 201 4.93 -22.64 15.25
C GLU A 201 4.01 -22.02 14.18
N ILE A 202 4.30 -22.27 12.88
CA ILE A 202 3.42 -21.85 11.76
C ILE A 202 2.03 -22.48 11.94
N SER A 203 1.96 -23.78 12.19
CA SER A 203 0.69 -24.50 12.32
C SER A 203 -0.15 -24.04 13.50
N ASP A 204 0.49 -23.75 14.64
CA ASP A 204 -0.17 -23.35 15.88
C ASP A 204 -0.71 -21.90 15.83
N ASN A 205 -0.07 -21.04 15.06
CA ASN A 205 -0.45 -19.62 14.89
C ASN A 205 -1.27 -19.37 13.62
N ALA A 206 -1.57 -20.38 12.80
CA ALA A 206 -2.30 -20.23 11.56
C ALA A 206 -3.77 -19.88 11.80
N LEU A 207 -4.21 -18.73 11.28
CA LEU A 207 -5.62 -18.36 11.18
C LEU A 207 -6.34 -19.27 10.19
N TYR A 208 -5.70 -19.48 9.02
CA TYR A 208 -6.13 -20.40 7.97
C TYR A 208 -4.95 -21.18 7.45
N LYS A 209 -5.18 -22.42 7.04
CA LYS A 209 -4.19 -23.25 6.34
C LYS A 209 -4.84 -24.11 5.28
N ARG A 210 -4.09 -24.40 4.19
CA ARG A 210 -4.50 -25.31 3.12
C ARG A 210 -4.19 -26.76 3.47
N ASN A 211 -4.84 -27.66 2.75
CA ASN A 211 -4.75 -29.11 2.99
C ASN A 211 -3.58 -29.74 2.21
N PHE A 212 -2.34 -29.28 2.51
CA PHE A 212 -1.11 -29.95 2.15
C PHE A 212 -0.11 -29.79 3.28
N GLU A 213 0.95 -30.58 3.32
CA GLU A 213 1.93 -30.56 4.39
C GLU A 213 3.19 -29.82 3.94
N LEU A 214 3.74 -29.00 4.82
CA LEU A 214 5.09 -28.47 4.70
C LEU A 214 6.07 -29.45 5.35
N THR A 215 7.25 -29.57 4.75
CA THR A 215 8.31 -30.47 5.22
C THR A 215 9.60 -29.72 5.50
N GLU A 216 10.54 -30.36 6.18
CA GLU A 216 11.89 -29.82 6.44
C GLU A 216 12.72 -29.58 5.16
N ASN A 217 12.29 -30.17 4.03
CA ASN A 217 12.95 -30.01 2.74
C ASN A 217 12.38 -28.88 1.89
N ASP A 218 11.29 -28.25 2.34
CA ASP A 218 10.71 -27.10 1.65
C ASP A 218 11.52 -25.84 1.96
N HIS A 219 11.59 -24.92 1.00
CA HIS A 219 12.04 -23.56 1.21
C HIS A 219 10.81 -22.68 1.36
N LEU A 220 10.65 -22.09 2.54
CA LEU A 220 9.50 -21.27 2.86
C LEU A 220 9.72 -19.81 2.46
N VAL A 221 8.65 -19.16 2.03
CA VAL A 221 8.57 -17.71 1.82
C VAL A 221 7.49 -17.15 2.73
N LEU A 222 7.85 -16.15 3.52
CA LEU A 222 6.97 -15.45 4.44
C LEU A 222 6.81 -14.01 3.97
N LEU A 223 5.61 -13.64 3.53
CA LEU A 223 5.28 -12.26 3.18
C LEU A 223 4.70 -11.57 4.41
N ILE A 224 5.44 -10.61 4.94
CA ILE A 224 5.22 -10.02 6.27
C ILE A 224 4.81 -8.56 6.14
N THR A 225 3.68 -8.20 6.75
CA THR A 225 3.21 -6.81 6.79
C THR A 225 2.56 -6.49 8.14
N CYS A 226 2.41 -5.20 8.45
CA CYS A 226 1.72 -4.75 9.65
C CYS A 226 0.21 -5.05 9.56
N THR A 227 -0.44 -5.24 10.72
CA THR A 227 -1.91 -5.25 10.82
C THR A 227 -2.38 -4.20 11.82
N SER A 228 -3.55 -3.62 11.57
CA SER A 228 -4.22 -2.69 12.49
C SER A 228 -5.06 -3.41 13.57
N GLU A 229 -5.29 -4.71 13.42
CA GLU A 229 -6.16 -5.49 14.30
C GLU A 229 -5.51 -5.80 15.67
N MET A 230 -4.18 -5.75 15.73
CA MET A 230 -3.40 -6.01 16.94
C MET A 230 -2.35 -4.91 17.13
N THR A 231 -2.09 -4.52 18.38
CA THR A 231 -0.91 -3.70 18.73
C THR A 231 0.35 -4.50 18.39
N ASN A 232 1.24 -3.93 17.59
CA ASN A 232 2.43 -4.60 17.02
C ASN A 232 2.12 -5.88 16.22
N GLY A 233 0.89 -6.04 15.73
CA GLY A 233 0.48 -7.21 14.95
C GLY A 233 1.13 -7.25 13.57
N ARG A 234 1.36 -8.48 13.10
CA ARG A 234 1.82 -8.78 11.75
C ARG A 234 0.91 -9.80 11.10
N ASN A 235 0.55 -9.56 9.85
CA ASN A 235 0.02 -10.59 8.97
C ASN A 235 1.19 -11.23 8.23
N ILE A 236 1.27 -12.55 8.24
CA ILE A 236 2.31 -13.34 7.59
C ILE A 236 1.64 -14.33 6.66
N LEU A 237 1.77 -14.12 5.37
CA LEU A 237 1.33 -15.09 4.36
C LEU A 237 2.49 -16.05 4.08
N VAL A 238 2.33 -17.29 4.51
CA VAL A 238 3.35 -18.34 4.39
C VAL A 238 3.10 -19.17 3.16
N GLY A 239 4.11 -19.36 2.34
CA GLY A 239 4.11 -20.26 1.19
C GLY A 239 5.40 -21.09 1.12
N ARG A 240 5.40 -22.07 0.23
CA ARG A 240 6.61 -22.80 -0.16
C ARG A 240 7.03 -22.44 -1.57
N LEU A 241 8.32 -22.40 -1.84
CA LEU A 241 8.87 -22.29 -3.18
C LEU A 241 8.70 -23.61 -3.94
N THR A 242 8.39 -23.51 -5.22
CA THR A 242 8.28 -24.65 -6.13
C THR A 242 8.93 -24.33 -7.47
N ASP A 243 9.36 -25.36 -8.20
CA ASP A 243 9.84 -25.19 -9.58
C ASP A 243 8.67 -24.97 -10.58
N GLN A 244 7.44 -25.16 -10.13
CA GLN A 244 6.25 -24.92 -10.95
C GLN A 244 5.88 -23.45 -10.89
N VAL A 245 5.96 -22.76 -12.02
CA VAL A 245 5.47 -21.38 -12.18
C VAL A 245 3.95 -21.39 -12.33
N TYR A 246 3.27 -20.51 -11.61
CA TYR A 246 1.82 -20.38 -11.66
C TYR A 246 1.43 -19.21 -12.57
N PRO A 247 0.81 -19.47 -13.74
CA PRO A 247 0.40 -18.40 -14.64
C PRO A 247 -0.67 -17.50 -13.98
N GLU A 248 -0.50 -16.21 -14.14
CA GLU A 248 -1.55 -15.26 -13.77
C GLU A 248 -2.73 -15.46 -14.71
N LYS A 249 -3.94 -15.64 -14.18
CA LYS A 249 -5.15 -15.60 -15.01
C LYS A 249 -5.26 -14.18 -15.57
N GLU A 250 -5.51 -14.05 -16.88
CA GLU A 250 -5.77 -12.74 -17.47
C GLU A 250 -6.85 -12.06 -16.62
N LYS A 251 -6.49 -10.93 -15.98
CA LYS A 251 -7.48 -10.08 -15.30
C LYS A 251 -8.54 -9.79 -16.35
N ALA A 252 -9.75 -10.32 -16.16
CA ALA A 252 -10.88 -9.86 -16.93
C ALA A 252 -10.82 -8.33 -16.84
N LYS A 253 -10.66 -7.64 -17.98
CA LYS A 253 -10.72 -6.18 -18.02
C LYS A 253 -12.04 -5.82 -17.35
N ASN A 254 -11.99 -5.53 -16.06
CA ASN A 254 -13.08 -4.84 -15.42
C ASN A 254 -13.19 -3.54 -16.19
N LEU A 255 -14.12 -3.50 -17.13
CA LEU A 255 -14.62 -2.23 -17.64
C LEU A 255 -15.16 -1.53 -16.39
N GLY A 256 -14.31 -0.65 -15.84
CA GLY A 256 -14.70 0.19 -14.73
C GLY A 256 -16.07 0.75 -15.04
N THR A 257 -16.99 0.67 -14.10
CA THR A 257 -18.28 1.34 -14.31
C THR A 257 -17.93 2.81 -14.58
N GLY A 258 -18.67 3.49 -15.47
CA GLY A 258 -18.39 4.90 -15.78
C GLY A 258 -18.34 5.81 -14.53
N ILE A 259 -18.79 5.31 -13.37
CA ILE A 259 -18.63 5.92 -12.04
C ILE A 259 -17.19 5.83 -11.54
N ASP A 260 -16.49 4.73 -11.77
CA ASP A 260 -15.10 4.54 -11.30
C ASP A 260 -14.14 5.35 -12.17
N GLU A 261 -14.34 5.38 -13.49
CA GLU A 261 -13.63 6.29 -14.41
C GLU A 261 -13.87 7.75 -14.06
N PHE A 262 -15.12 8.11 -13.70
CA PHE A 262 -15.45 9.47 -13.26
C PHE A 262 -14.76 9.81 -11.93
N LYS A 263 -14.70 8.90 -10.95
CA LYS A 263 -13.98 9.10 -9.70
C LYS A 263 -12.47 9.30 -9.94
N GLU A 264 -11.85 8.45 -10.76
CA GLU A 264 -10.44 8.61 -11.11
C GLU A 264 -10.15 9.94 -11.82
N MET A 265 -11.01 10.32 -12.77
CA MET A 265 -10.90 11.62 -13.44
C MET A 265 -11.05 12.79 -12.45
N MET A 266 -11.96 12.69 -11.47
CA MET A 266 -12.18 13.71 -10.44
C MET A 266 -10.98 13.83 -9.48
N ILE A 267 -10.31 12.74 -9.16
CA ILE A 267 -9.08 12.71 -8.33
C ILE A 267 -7.90 13.37 -9.07
N GLN A 268 -7.84 13.26 -10.40
CA GLN A 268 -6.79 13.87 -11.23
C GLN A 268 -6.97 15.40 -11.39
N VAL A 269 -8.15 15.95 -11.12
CA VAL A 269 -8.38 17.39 -11.20
C VAL A 269 -7.63 18.10 -10.07
N PRO A 270 -6.65 18.98 -10.35
CA PRO A 270 -5.92 19.70 -9.32
C PRO A 270 -6.87 20.39 -8.34
N ALA A 271 -6.58 20.27 -7.04
CA ALA A 271 -7.43 20.82 -5.95
C ALA A 271 -7.73 22.31 -6.12
N ILE A 272 -6.86 23.05 -6.84
CA ILE A 272 -7.06 24.49 -7.12
C ILE A 272 -8.36 24.75 -7.89
N TYR A 273 -8.76 23.86 -8.82
CA TYR A 273 -10.00 24.05 -9.58
C TYR A 273 -11.25 23.88 -8.71
N TRP A 274 -11.19 22.96 -7.72
CA TRP A 274 -12.25 22.77 -6.75
C TRP A 274 -12.39 23.96 -5.82
N ILE A 275 -11.27 24.54 -5.41
CA ILE A 275 -11.23 25.77 -4.60
C ILE A 275 -11.82 26.94 -5.38
N LEU A 276 -11.43 27.09 -6.65
CA LEU A 276 -11.99 28.15 -7.53
C LEU A 276 -13.49 27.98 -7.72
N LEU A 277 -13.97 26.77 -7.97
CA LEU A 277 -15.40 26.48 -8.11
C LEU A 277 -16.17 26.86 -6.84
N LEU A 278 -15.64 26.49 -5.67
CA LEU A 278 -16.27 26.85 -4.39
C LEU A 278 -16.32 28.37 -4.18
N ILE A 279 -15.23 29.09 -4.47
CA ILE A 279 -15.21 30.56 -4.39
C ILE A 279 -16.29 31.15 -5.28
N ILE A 280 -16.43 30.65 -6.50
CA ILE A 280 -17.49 31.10 -7.44
C ILE A 280 -18.89 30.85 -6.86
N VAL A 281 -19.13 29.66 -6.29
CA VAL A 281 -20.41 29.30 -5.66
C VAL A 281 -20.71 30.24 -4.48
N LEU A 282 -19.73 30.48 -3.61
CA LEU A 282 -19.86 31.38 -2.47
C LEU A 282 -20.20 32.84 -2.90
N LEU A 283 -19.55 33.32 -3.96
CA LEU A 283 -19.83 34.65 -4.52
C LEU A 283 -21.25 34.73 -5.13
N ILE A 284 -21.71 33.66 -5.76
CA ILE A 284 -23.10 33.59 -6.30
C ILE A 284 -24.12 33.60 -5.16
N VAL A 285 -23.88 32.82 -4.08
CA VAL A 285 -24.75 32.78 -2.89
C VAL A 285 -24.80 34.14 -2.21
N ASP A 286 -23.63 34.78 -1.98
CA ASP A 286 -23.59 36.13 -1.39
C ASP A 286 -24.35 37.14 -2.24
N ARG A 287 -24.21 37.15 -3.57
CA ARG A 287 -24.97 38.01 -4.48
C ARG A 287 -26.46 37.74 -4.41
N LYS A 288 -26.93 36.47 -4.33
CA LYS A 288 -28.35 36.13 -4.18
C LYS A 288 -28.90 36.59 -2.84
N MET A 289 -28.15 36.40 -1.74
CA MET A 289 -28.56 36.87 -0.41
C MET A 289 -28.70 38.40 -0.37
N LYS A 290 -27.77 39.14 -0.96
CA LYS A 290 -27.82 40.61 -1.06
C LYS A 290 -29.00 41.09 -1.90
N LYS A 291 -29.35 40.40 -3.00
CA LYS A 291 -30.53 40.70 -3.82
C LYS A 291 -31.85 40.39 -3.06
N GLY A 292 -31.90 39.32 -2.29
CA GLY A 292 -33.07 38.97 -1.47
C GLY A 292 -33.36 40.01 -0.38
N LYS A 293 -32.32 40.52 0.30
CA LYS A 293 -32.46 41.57 1.32
C LYS A 293 -32.94 42.90 0.73
N LYS A 294 -32.49 43.30 -0.48
CA LYS A 294 -32.99 44.52 -1.16
C LYS A 294 -34.43 44.42 -1.60
N LYS A 295 -34.99 43.24 -1.86
CA LYS A 295 -36.37 43.03 -2.26
C LYS A 295 -37.36 43.09 -1.07
N HIS A 296 -36.85 42.92 0.17
CA HIS A 296 -37.65 43.04 1.41
C HIS A 296 -37.59 44.45 2.06
N GLU A 297 -36.67 45.31 1.60
CA GLU A 297 -36.52 46.68 2.13
C GLU A 297 -37.25 47.75 1.30
N ASN A 298 -37.85 47.42 0.15
CA ASN A 298 -38.73 48.32 -0.63
C ASN A 298 -40.13 47.66 -0.74
N PRO A 299 -41.11 48.10 0.02
CA PRO A 299 -42.52 47.71 -0.15
C PRO A 299 -43.16 48.33 -1.40
#